data_dbebf93e6e4cf1bf8bb3aa5745217d46
#
_entry.id   dbebf93e6e4cf1bf8bb3aa5745217d46
#
_cell.length_a   1.000
_cell.length_b   1.000
_cell.length_c   1.000
_cell.angle_alpha   90.00
_cell.angle_beta   90.00
_cell.angle_gamma   90.00
#
_symmetry.space_group_name_H-M   'P 1'
#
loop_
_entity.id
_entity.type
_entity.pdbx_description
1 polymer ?
#
loop_
_entity_poly.entity_id
_entity_poly.type
_entity_poly.pdbx_seq_one_letter_code
_entity_poly.pdbx_strand_id
1 'polypeptide(L)'
;MDMLNGGLAGKLILFSIPLAFSSILQQLFNSADVAVVGRFAGDQALAAVGSCVALVGIFVNLIVGLAVGPNAALANLIGQKNRGKINSMVHTILTFGAVLGIALFVIGMLVARLVLVASGTPETVLDQALLYIRIYFVGIPFMVAYNFGSAIVRSYGDTRRPMYYLIVSGVLNVILNLLLVIGFHLGVAGVAIATVISNVVSTFLIISHLYRRNDEFSFRFDRMRIDTNELKKVLAIGIPAGIQGAIFSVSNVFIQSGINMFGESAIAGSSLALNFEYFTYDIAGAFAQAAVTFTSQNFGAGNMKRCKKIFWLCLLFGFGFTEILSVIFIVWEDFFVSIYTTSAAVAAYGIIRMDRVCALEGLTATYEVASSCLRGTGKSLEPSVITILGTVVFRLIWLTTIFRMFTTYDMLMNVYVASWLFTGCSMFVVYFFHMRKMDKLFAAR
;
A
#
# COMPACT_ATOMS: atom_id res chain seq x y z
N MET A 1 -6.67 21.42 -3.21
CA MET A 1 -7.77 21.53 -2.20
C MET A 1 -7.25 22.26 -0.96
N ASP A 2 -8.01 23.23 -0.40
CA ASP A 2 -7.61 23.85 0.87
C ASP A 2 -7.92 22.91 2.06
N MET A 3 -6.90 22.48 2.77
CA MET A 3 -7.02 21.56 3.91
C MET A 3 -7.04 22.27 5.26
N LEU A 4 -6.65 23.55 5.28
CA LEU A 4 -6.52 24.33 6.51
C LEU A 4 -7.84 25.00 6.95
N ASN A 5 -8.71 25.36 5.99
CA ASN A 5 -9.93 26.12 6.27
C ASN A 5 -11.20 25.36 5.89
N GLY A 6 -12.36 25.79 6.37
CA GLY A 6 -13.69 25.26 6.00
C GLY A 6 -14.01 23.88 6.55
N GLY A 7 -15.09 23.26 6.07
CA GLY A 7 -15.58 21.96 6.52
C GLY A 7 -14.61 20.81 6.21
N LEU A 8 -14.38 19.91 7.17
CA LEU A 8 -13.44 18.79 7.01
C LEU A 8 -14.08 17.56 6.37
N ALA A 9 -15.30 17.20 6.78
CA ALA A 9 -15.93 15.94 6.40
C ALA A 9 -15.99 15.73 4.87
N GLY A 10 -16.61 16.69 4.15
CA GLY A 10 -16.72 16.60 2.69
C GLY A 10 -15.36 16.61 1.99
N LYS A 11 -14.36 17.33 2.53
CA LYS A 11 -13.01 17.38 1.96
C LYS A 11 -12.26 16.07 2.14
N LEU A 12 -12.40 15.42 3.31
CA LEU A 12 -11.81 14.11 3.56
C LEU A 12 -12.40 13.05 2.64
N ILE A 13 -13.73 13.01 2.48
CA ILE A 13 -14.39 12.08 1.55
C ILE A 13 -13.92 12.34 0.12
N LEU A 14 -13.98 13.60 -0.35
CA LEU A 14 -13.58 13.96 -1.72
C LEU A 14 -12.09 13.66 -2.01
N PHE A 15 -11.24 13.74 -1.00
CA PHE A 15 -9.81 13.39 -1.11
C PHE A 15 -9.59 11.87 -1.12
N SER A 16 -10.36 11.11 -0.31
CA SER A 16 -10.20 9.66 -0.15
C SER A 16 -10.78 8.86 -1.30
N ILE A 17 -11.89 9.31 -1.95
CA ILE A 17 -12.52 8.59 -3.06
C ILE A 17 -11.53 8.28 -4.20
N PRO A 18 -10.76 9.26 -4.74
CA PRO A 18 -9.80 8.95 -5.80
C PRO A 18 -8.67 8.01 -5.34
N LEU A 19 -8.31 8.04 -4.05
CA LEU A 19 -7.30 7.13 -3.49
C LEU A 19 -7.81 5.69 -3.42
N ALA A 20 -9.00 5.48 -2.85
CA ALA A 20 -9.64 4.17 -2.81
C ALA A 20 -9.82 3.59 -4.22
N PHE A 21 -10.32 4.41 -5.14
CA PHE A 21 -10.50 4.00 -6.53
C PHE A 21 -9.17 3.65 -7.21
N SER A 22 -8.09 4.38 -6.93
CA SER A 22 -6.75 4.07 -7.44
C SER A 22 -6.24 2.72 -6.94
N SER A 23 -6.42 2.40 -5.66
CA SER A 23 -6.00 1.13 -5.07
C SER A 23 -6.78 -0.04 -5.65
N ILE A 24 -8.11 0.09 -5.75
CA ILE A 24 -8.99 -0.91 -6.36
C ILE A 24 -8.60 -1.16 -7.83
N LEU A 25 -8.36 -0.10 -8.61
CA LEU A 25 -7.91 -0.24 -9.99
C LEU A 25 -6.56 -0.93 -10.09
N GLN A 26 -5.61 -0.63 -9.21
CA GLN A 26 -4.32 -1.31 -9.15
C GLN A 26 -4.49 -2.80 -8.93
N GLN A 27 -5.37 -3.19 -8.01
CA GLN A 27 -5.69 -4.60 -7.76
C GLN A 27 -6.32 -5.28 -8.98
N LEU A 28 -7.24 -4.60 -9.68
CA LEU A 28 -7.84 -5.11 -10.90
C LEU A 28 -6.81 -5.29 -12.03
N PHE A 29 -5.88 -4.35 -12.20
CA PHE A 29 -4.80 -4.49 -13.19
C PHE A 29 -3.85 -5.64 -12.87
N ASN A 30 -3.47 -5.82 -11.59
CA ASN A 30 -2.67 -6.96 -11.17
C ASN A 30 -3.40 -8.30 -11.43
N SER A 31 -4.71 -8.34 -11.18
CA SER A 31 -5.52 -9.53 -11.45
C SER A 31 -5.62 -9.80 -12.96
N ALA A 32 -5.70 -8.76 -13.79
CA ALA A 32 -5.70 -8.91 -15.25
C ALA A 32 -4.36 -9.47 -15.75
N ASP A 33 -3.22 -9.03 -15.20
CA ASP A 33 -1.89 -9.55 -15.52
C ASP A 33 -1.83 -11.07 -15.28
N VAL A 34 -2.27 -11.52 -14.10
CA VAL A 34 -2.30 -12.94 -13.74
C VAL A 34 -3.24 -13.73 -14.64
N ALA A 35 -4.42 -13.18 -14.95
CA ALA A 35 -5.39 -13.82 -15.82
C ALA A 35 -4.87 -14.00 -17.26
N VAL A 36 -4.18 -12.99 -17.80
CA VAL A 36 -3.59 -13.07 -19.14
C VAL A 36 -2.48 -14.12 -19.17
N VAL A 37 -1.61 -14.18 -18.17
CA VAL A 37 -0.55 -15.20 -18.07
C VAL A 37 -1.17 -16.59 -18.00
N GLY A 38 -2.12 -16.81 -17.07
CA GLY A 38 -2.71 -18.13 -16.84
C GLY A 38 -3.46 -18.65 -18.06
N ARG A 39 -4.16 -17.78 -18.80
CA ARG A 39 -4.96 -18.20 -19.95
C ARG A 39 -4.17 -18.37 -21.26
N PHE A 40 -3.11 -17.58 -21.46
CA PHE A 40 -2.43 -17.48 -22.77
C PHE A 40 -0.96 -17.87 -22.75
N ALA A 41 -0.28 -17.89 -21.59
CA ALA A 41 1.12 -18.25 -21.48
C ALA A 41 1.37 -19.64 -20.88
N GLY A 42 0.32 -20.28 -20.35
CA GLY A 42 0.34 -21.64 -19.81
C GLY A 42 0.75 -21.75 -18.34
N ASP A 43 0.61 -22.96 -17.79
CA ASP A 43 0.74 -23.23 -16.34
C ASP A 43 2.15 -22.95 -15.80
N GLN A 44 3.19 -23.23 -16.57
CA GLN A 44 4.56 -22.95 -16.14
C GLN A 44 4.82 -21.44 -16.00
N ALA A 45 4.30 -20.64 -16.92
CA ALA A 45 4.40 -19.20 -16.88
C ALA A 45 3.62 -18.62 -15.67
N LEU A 46 2.43 -19.17 -15.41
CA LEU A 46 1.63 -18.80 -14.24
C LEU A 46 2.36 -19.13 -12.93
N ALA A 47 2.94 -20.33 -12.84
CA ALA A 47 3.72 -20.75 -11.68
C ALA A 47 4.97 -19.86 -11.48
N ALA A 48 5.64 -19.47 -12.58
CA ALA A 48 6.81 -18.58 -12.53
C ALA A 48 6.45 -17.19 -11.99
N VAL A 49 5.35 -16.57 -12.49
CA VAL A 49 4.86 -15.28 -11.99
C VAL A 49 4.40 -15.41 -10.54
N GLY A 50 3.67 -16.47 -10.21
CA GLY A 50 3.22 -16.76 -8.84
C GLY A 50 4.37 -16.85 -7.83
N SER A 51 5.49 -17.47 -8.21
CA SER A 51 6.70 -17.57 -7.37
C SER A 51 7.32 -16.20 -7.07
N CYS A 52 7.08 -15.19 -7.90
CA CYS A 52 7.61 -13.83 -7.72
C CYS A 52 6.75 -12.93 -6.83
N VAL A 53 5.48 -13.28 -6.56
CA VAL A 53 4.50 -12.41 -5.87
C VAL A 53 5.01 -11.92 -4.51
N ALA A 54 5.60 -12.79 -3.71
CA ALA A 54 6.11 -12.42 -2.40
C ALA A 54 7.25 -11.39 -2.49
N LEU A 55 8.20 -11.61 -3.41
CA LEU A 55 9.34 -10.73 -3.63
C LEU A 55 8.88 -9.36 -4.18
N VAL A 56 7.99 -9.36 -5.17
CA VAL A 56 7.36 -8.14 -5.71
C VAL A 56 6.64 -7.39 -4.59
N GLY A 57 5.84 -8.08 -3.77
CA GLY A 57 5.11 -7.49 -2.65
C GLY A 57 6.00 -6.79 -1.63
N ILE A 58 7.17 -7.36 -1.30
CA ILE A 58 8.15 -6.72 -0.41
C ILE A 58 8.62 -5.38 -0.98
N PHE A 59 9.03 -5.35 -2.25
CA PHE A 59 9.52 -4.11 -2.90
C PHE A 59 8.41 -3.07 -3.05
N VAL A 60 7.21 -3.48 -3.49
CA VAL A 60 6.06 -2.58 -3.66
C VAL A 60 5.68 -1.95 -2.33
N ASN A 61 5.49 -2.74 -1.26
CA ASN A 61 5.09 -2.23 0.05
C ASN A 61 6.18 -1.39 0.70
N LEU A 62 7.47 -1.71 0.46
CA LEU A 62 8.59 -0.85 0.85
C LEU A 62 8.50 0.52 0.19
N ILE A 63 8.29 0.58 -1.13
CA ILE A 63 8.22 1.83 -1.91
C ILE A 63 7.00 2.66 -1.50
N VAL A 64 5.83 2.04 -1.36
CA VAL A 64 4.59 2.71 -0.93
C VAL A 64 4.74 3.29 0.48
N GLY A 65 5.32 2.52 1.40
CA GLY A 65 5.60 2.97 2.75
C GLY A 65 6.63 4.12 2.79
N LEU A 66 7.70 4.03 2.00
CA LEU A 66 8.69 5.11 1.87
C LEU A 66 8.05 6.40 1.33
N ALA A 67 7.08 6.32 0.43
CA ALA A 67 6.38 7.48 -0.16
C ALA A 67 5.52 8.26 0.86
N VAL A 68 5.23 7.68 2.04
CA VAL A 68 4.57 8.42 3.14
C VAL A 68 5.45 9.57 3.66
N GLY A 69 6.79 9.37 3.67
CA GLY A 69 7.75 10.39 4.10
C GLY A 69 7.68 11.68 3.27
N PRO A 70 7.84 11.61 1.94
CA PRO A 70 7.64 12.73 1.02
C PRO A 70 6.30 13.45 1.22
N ASN A 71 5.19 12.70 1.31
CA ASN A 71 3.86 13.28 1.49
C ASN A 71 3.78 14.06 2.82
N ALA A 72 4.10 13.42 3.95
CA ALA A 72 3.96 14.04 5.26
C ALA A 72 4.92 15.24 5.44
N ALA A 73 6.19 15.10 5.04
CA ALA A 73 7.16 16.17 5.19
C ALA A 73 6.81 17.41 4.35
N LEU A 74 6.41 17.21 3.09
CA LEU A 74 6.00 18.32 2.22
C LEU A 74 4.67 18.94 2.66
N ALA A 75 3.67 18.12 3.04
CA ALA A 75 2.40 18.61 3.57
C ALA A 75 2.60 19.48 4.84
N ASN A 76 3.56 19.11 5.70
CA ASN A 76 3.89 19.91 6.87
C ASN A 76 4.46 21.28 6.50
N LEU A 77 5.39 21.36 5.51
CA LEU A 77 5.92 22.65 5.02
C LEU A 77 4.84 23.52 4.38
N ILE A 78 3.88 22.90 3.68
CA ILE A 78 2.72 23.62 3.12
C ILE A 78 1.91 24.24 4.25
N GLY A 79 1.65 23.48 5.32
CA GLY A 79 0.97 23.99 6.51
C GLY A 79 1.69 25.15 7.18
N GLN A 80 3.02 25.10 7.25
CA GLN A 80 3.87 26.20 7.75
C GLN A 80 3.91 27.42 6.83
N LYS A 81 3.34 27.32 5.60
CA LYS A 81 3.42 28.36 4.54
C LYS A 81 4.87 28.74 4.17
N ASN A 82 5.82 27.80 4.31
CA ASN A 82 7.23 28.01 4.05
C ASN A 82 7.59 27.77 2.57
N ARG A 83 7.18 28.71 1.70
CA ARG A 83 7.33 28.61 0.24
C ARG A 83 8.78 28.39 -0.21
N GLY A 84 9.75 29.02 0.46
CA GLY A 84 11.17 28.89 0.11
C GLY A 84 11.70 27.47 0.25
N LYS A 85 11.19 26.70 1.22
CA LYS A 85 11.59 25.30 1.44
C LYS A 85 10.80 24.30 0.63
N ILE A 86 9.59 24.62 0.19
CA ILE A 86 8.76 23.72 -0.60
C ILE A 86 9.49 23.30 -1.88
N ASN A 87 10.03 24.26 -2.64
CA ASN A 87 10.74 23.95 -3.88
C ASN A 87 12.00 23.11 -3.65
N SER A 88 12.77 23.43 -2.60
CA SER A 88 13.95 22.63 -2.19
C SER A 88 13.56 21.19 -1.84
N MET A 89 12.44 21.02 -1.10
CA MET A 89 11.90 19.71 -0.73
C MET A 89 11.45 18.92 -1.95
N VAL A 90 10.75 19.53 -2.93
CA VAL A 90 10.33 18.87 -4.18
C VAL A 90 11.53 18.31 -4.95
N HIS A 91 12.58 19.12 -5.14
CA HIS A 91 13.80 18.67 -5.82
C HIS A 91 14.51 17.56 -5.02
N THR A 92 14.60 17.69 -3.69
CA THR A 92 15.18 16.67 -2.81
C THR A 92 14.44 15.34 -2.91
N ILE A 93 13.10 15.36 -2.86
CA ILE A 93 12.25 14.16 -2.96
C ILE A 93 12.48 13.43 -4.28
N LEU A 94 12.44 14.14 -5.42
CA LEU A 94 12.56 13.51 -6.73
C LEU A 94 14.01 13.06 -7.03
N THR A 95 15.01 13.84 -6.63
CA THR A 95 16.42 13.46 -6.78
C THR A 95 16.73 12.22 -5.92
N PHE A 96 16.32 12.23 -4.66
CA PHE A 96 16.49 11.09 -3.77
C PHE A 96 15.70 9.88 -4.30
N GLY A 97 14.48 10.07 -4.80
CA GLY A 97 13.68 9.02 -5.41
C GLY A 97 14.38 8.35 -6.60
N ALA A 98 15.04 9.13 -7.46
CA ALA A 98 15.82 8.58 -8.56
C ALA A 98 17.01 7.73 -8.07
N VAL A 99 17.78 8.23 -7.09
CA VAL A 99 18.89 7.49 -6.47
C VAL A 99 18.41 6.21 -5.80
N LEU A 100 17.34 6.31 -5.00
CA LEU A 100 16.73 5.16 -4.32
C LEU A 100 16.20 4.13 -5.32
N GLY A 101 15.52 4.56 -6.38
CA GLY A 101 15.01 3.68 -7.42
C GLY A 101 16.11 2.88 -8.09
N ILE A 102 17.24 3.52 -8.43
CA ILE A 102 18.42 2.85 -8.98
C ILE A 102 19.03 1.89 -7.96
N ALA A 103 19.14 2.29 -6.70
CA ALA A 103 19.67 1.41 -5.65
C ALA A 103 18.79 0.16 -5.46
N LEU A 104 17.47 0.32 -5.39
CA LEU A 104 16.53 -0.80 -5.28
C LEU A 104 16.54 -1.70 -6.52
N PHE A 105 16.69 -1.15 -7.73
CA PHE A 105 16.90 -1.91 -8.95
C PHE A 105 18.16 -2.80 -8.85
N VAL A 106 19.30 -2.22 -8.47
CA VAL A 106 20.56 -2.95 -8.35
C VAL A 106 20.45 -4.03 -7.26
N ILE A 107 19.91 -3.70 -6.10
CA ILE A 107 19.69 -4.67 -5.01
C ILE A 107 18.78 -5.80 -5.50
N GLY A 108 17.65 -5.47 -6.14
CA GLY A 108 16.72 -6.45 -6.68
C GLY A 108 17.37 -7.40 -7.66
N MET A 109 18.18 -6.89 -8.59
CA MET A 109 18.92 -7.72 -9.57
C MET A 109 19.89 -8.68 -8.89
N LEU A 110 20.57 -8.24 -7.82
CA LEU A 110 21.55 -9.07 -7.10
C LEU A 110 20.87 -10.16 -6.25
N VAL A 111 19.75 -9.84 -5.59
CA VAL A 111 19.09 -10.77 -4.66
C VAL A 111 18.05 -11.66 -5.33
N ALA A 112 17.61 -11.37 -6.55
CA ALA A 112 16.51 -12.07 -7.23
C ALA A 112 16.65 -13.60 -7.19
N ARG A 113 17.77 -14.14 -7.67
CA ARG A 113 18.01 -15.58 -7.70
C ARG A 113 18.06 -16.18 -6.30
N LEU A 114 18.77 -15.53 -5.38
CA LEU A 114 18.91 -16.00 -4.00
C LEU A 114 17.55 -16.13 -3.31
N VAL A 115 16.71 -15.12 -3.46
CA VAL A 115 15.37 -15.11 -2.83
C VAL A 115 14.45 -16.15 -3.45
N LEU A 116 14.41 -16.28 -4.78
CA LEU A 116 13.58 -17.29 -5.45
C LEU A 116 13.96 -18.70 -5.04
N VAL A 117 15.25 -19.02 -5.01
CA VAL A 117 15.75 -20.34 -4.56
C VAL A 117 15.43 -20.57 -3.08
N ALA A 118 15.66 -19.57 -2.23
CA ALA A 118 15.34 -19.67 -0.79
C ALA A 118 13.83 -19.80 -0.51
N SER A 119 12.98 -19.28 -1.41
CA SER A 119 11.52 -19.43 -1.36
C SER A 119 11.01 -20.78 -1.87
N GLY A 120 11.92 -21.69 -2.29
CA GLY A 120 11.55 -23.02 -2.78
C GLY A 120 10.95 -23.03 -4.19
N THR A 121 11.30 -22.05 -5.04
CA THR A 121 10.87 -22.03 -6.45
C THR A 121 11.40 -23.27 -7.17
N PRO A 122 10.53 -24.11 -7.81
CA PRO A 122 10.96 -25.30 -8.52
C PRO A 122 11.92 -24.97 -9.67
N GLU A 123 12.95 -25.82 -9.87
CA GLU A 123 13.92 -25.61 -10.95
C GLU A 123 13.29 -25.50 -12.35
N THR A 124 12.17 -26.20 -12.56
CA THR A 124 11.42 -26.22 -13.82
C THR A 124 10.86 -24.85 -14.23
N VAL A 125 10.63 -23.95 -13.26
CA VAL A 125 10.07 -22.61 -13.49
C VAL A 125 11.03 -21.49 -13.10
N LEU A 126 12.18 -21.82 -12.49
CA LEU A 126 13.12 -20.84 -11.93
C LEU A 126 13.65 -19.86 -12.98
N ASP A 127 13.98 -20.35 -14.18
CA ASP A 127 14.52 -19.50 -15.25
C ASP A 127 13.47 -18.50 -15.76
N GLN A 128 12.22 -18.92 -15.87
CA GLN A 128 11.11 -18.04 -16.25
C GLN A 128 10.81 -17.03 -15.14
N ALA A 129 10.84 -17.45 -13.87
CA ALA A 129 10.67 -16.57 -12.73
C ALA A 129 11.80 -15.52 -12.65
N LEU A 130 13.05 -15.93 -12.90
CA LEU A 130 14.20 -15.02 -12.96
C LEU A 130 14.09 -14.04 -14.11
N LEU A 131 13.65 -14.48 -15.28
CA LEU A 131 13.43 -13.60 -16.43
C LEU A 131 12.36 -12.55 -16.11
N TYR A 132 11.21 -12.99 -15.57
CA TYR A 132 10.11 -12.11 -15.17
C TYR A 132 10.57 -11.05 -14.16
N ILE A 133 11.17 -11.49 -13.05
CA ILE A 133 11.50 -10.59 -11.95
C ILE A 133 12.62 -9.61 -12.33
N ARG A 134 13.61 -10.03 -13.13
CA ARG A 134 14.66 -9.14 -13.62
C ARG A 134 14.12 -8.04 -14.53
N ILE A 135 13.20 -8.36 -15.45
CA ILE A 135 12.54 -7.36 -16.28
C ILE A 135 11.70 -6.44 -15.37
N TYR A 136 10.94 -7.00 -14.43
CA TYR A 136 10.14 -6.23 -13.48
C TYR A 136 10.98 -5.20 -12.70
N PHE A 137 12.18 -5.59 -12.25
CA PHE A 137 13.10 -4.70 -11.51
C PHE A 137 13.57 -3.51 -12.34
N VAL A 138 13.66 -3.61 -13.67
CA VAL A 138 13.91 -2.44 -14.54
C VAL A 138 12.83 -1.37 -14.36
N GLY A 139 11.62 -1.75 -14.01
CA GLY A 139 10.51 -0.83 -13.71
C GLY A 139 10.58 -0.15 -12.33
N ILE A 140 11.38 -0.65 -11.39
CA ILE A 140 11.46 -0.13 -10.02
C ILE A 140 11.83 1.37 -9.94
N PRO A 141 12.83 1.87 -10.66
CA PRO A 141 13.15 3.31 -10.64
C PRO A 141 11.96 4.20 -11.03
N PHE A 142 11.19 3.75 -12.01
CA PHE A 142 9.99 4.46 -12.48
C PHE A 142 8.86 4.35 -11.45
N MET A 143 8.67 3.18 -10.84
CA MET A 143 7.70 3.00 -9.76
C MET A 143 7.99 3.95 -8.56
N VAL A 144 9.25 4.06 -8.14
CA VAL A 144 9.66 4.99 -7.08
C VAL A 144 9.38 6.43 -7.49
N ALA A 145 9.76 6.83 -8.70
CA ALA A 145 9.55 8.19 -9.21
C ALA A 145 8.04 8.54 -9.28
N TYR A 146 7.21 7.60 -9.74
CA TYR A 146 5.75 7.79 -9.75
C TYR A 146 5.18 7.93 -8.33
N ASN A 147 5.57 7.06 -7.39
CA ASN A 147 5.05 7.11 -6.02
C ASN A 147 5.48 8.39 -5.29
N PHE A 148 6.72 8.83 -5.45
CA PHE A 148 7.23 10.05 -4.85
C PHE A 148 6.63 11.30 -5.51
N GLY A 149 6.50 11.32 -6.83
CA GLY A 149 5.79 12.38 -7.56
C GLY A 149 4.32 12.47 -7.15
N SER A 150 3.63 11.33 -7.03
CA SER A 150 2.26 11.27 -6.53
C SER A 150 2.14 11.74 -5.08
N ALA A 151 3.11 11.44 -4.22
CA ALA A 151 3.17 11.94 -2.85
C ALA A 151 3.27 13.47 -2.81
N ILE A 152 4.07 14.08 -3.70
CA ILE A 152 4.14 15.54 -3.86
C ILE A 152 2.78 16.10 -4.26
N VAL A 153 2.13 15.50 -5.25
CA VAL A 153 0.84 16.00 -5.77
C VAL A 153 -0.27 15.86 -4.71
N ARG A 154 -0.29 14.74 -3.98
CA ARG A 154 -1.22 14.53 -2.84
C ARG A 154 -0.98 15.54 -1.71
N SER A 155 0.26 15.91 -1.42
CA SER A 155 0.59 16.82 -0.31
C SER A 155 -0.05 18.19 -0.41
N TYR A 156 -0.32 18.68 -1.63
CA TYR A 156 -1.06 19.94 -1.84
C TYR A 156 -2.57 19.75 -2.15
N GLY A 157 -3.08 18.53 -2.00
CA GLY A 157 -4.52 18.26 -2.01
C GLY A 157 -5.10 17.83 -3.35
N ASP A 158 -4.29 17.30 -4.25
CA ASP A 158 -4.74 16.76 -5.52
C ASP A 158 -4.53 15.24 -5.57
N THR A 159 -5.61 14.48 -5.40
CA THR A 159 -5.61 13.01 -5.53
C THR A 159 -6.13 12.54 -6.89
N ARG A 160 -6.80 13.44 -7.65
CA ARG A 160 -7.41 13.08 -8.92
C ARG A 160 -6.38 12.86 -10.03
N ARG A 161 -5.36 13.74 -10.12
CA ARG A 161 -4.33 13.61 -11.16
C ARG A 161 -3.53 12.32 -11.06
N PRO A 162 -2.96 11.93 -9.90
CA PRO A 162 -2.33 10.62 -9.75
C PRO A 162 -3.25 9.46 -10.16
N MET A 163 -4.55 9.52 -9.80
CA MET A 163 -5.54 8.53 -10.22
C MET A 163 -5.68 8.47 -11.75
N TYR A 164 -5.84 9.62 -12.42
CA TYR A 164 -5.95 9.61 -13.90
C TYR A 164 -4.70 9.06 -14.58
N TYR A 165 -3.50 9.37 -14.07
CA TYR A 165 -2.26 8.83 -14.62
C TYR A 165 -2.16 7.32 -14.41
N LEU A 166 -2.66 6.81 -13.27
CA LEU A 166 -2.76 5.38 -13.02
C LEU A 166 -3.76 4.71 -13.97
N ILE A 167 -4.92 5.33 -14.22
CA ILE A 167 -5.91 4.79 -15.18
C ILE A 167 -5.27 4.67 -16.57
N VAL A 168 -4.62 5.72 -17.06
CA VAL A 168 -3.98 5.71 -18.38
C VAL A 168 -2.92 4.62 -18.47
N SER A 169 -2.04 4.53 -17.47
CA SER A 169 -0.99 3.53 -17.45
C SER A 169 -1.51 2.11 -17.27
N GLY A 170 -2.57 1.90 -16.47
CA GLY A 170 -3.17 0.60 -16.25
C GLY A 170 -3.93 0.08 -17.48
N VAL A 171 -4.70 0.94 -18.15
CA VAL A 171 -5.33 0.57 -19.44
C VAL A 171 -4.26 0.21 -20.48
N LEU A 172 -3.20 1.00 -20.57
CA LEU A 172 -2.07 0.68 -21.44
C LEU A 172 -1.41 -0.66 -21.07
N ASN A 173 -1.25 -0.94 -19.79
CA ASN A 173 -0.72 -2.21 -19.29
C ASN A 173 -1.53 -3.40 -19.81
N VAL A 174 -2.86 -3.36 -19.67
CA VAL A 174 -3.75 -4.42 -20.16
C VAL A 174 -3.64 -4.59 -21.67
N ILE A 175 -3.64 -3.51 -22.43
CA ILE A 175 -3.49 -3.56 -23.88
C ILE A 175 -2.12 -4.18 -24.28
N LEU A 176 -1.04 -3.76 -23.62
CA LEU A 176 0.30 -4.28 -23.87
C LEU A 176 0.42 -5.75 -23.45
N ASN A 177 -0.19 -6.17 -22.37
CA ASN A 177 -0.25 -7.58 -21.96
C ASN A 177 -0.85 -8.45 -23.07
N LEU A 178 -2.03 -8.06 -23.57
CA LEU A 178 -2.69 -8.80 -24.65
C LEU A 178 -1.81 -8.80 -25.92
N LEU A 179 -1.22 -7.67 -26.29
CA LEU A 179 -0.39 -7.57 -27.46
C LEU A 179 0.90 -8.39 -27.33
N LEU A 180 1.64 -8.27 -26.23
CA LEU A 180 2.94 -8.92 -26.05
C LEU A 180 2.81 -10.41 -25.74
N VAL A 181 1.78 -10.82 -24.98
CA VAL A 181 1.58 -12.25 -24.65
C VAL A 181 0.89 -13.00 -25.78
N ILE A 182 -0.17 -12.44 -26.37
CA ILE A 182 -0.95 -13.12 -27.41
C ILE A 182 -0.37 -12.85 -28.80
N GLY A 183 -0.06 -11.58 -29.13
CA GLY A 183 0.41 -11.20 -30.46
C GLY A 183 1.87 -11.59 -30.70
N PHE A 184 2.75 -11.34 -29.74
CA PHE A 184 4.19 -11.61 -29.88
C PHE A 184 4.65 -12.90 -29.17
N HIS A 185 3.78 -13.60 -28.45
CA HIS A 185 4.05 -14.87 -27.74
C HIS A 185 5.24 -14.78 -26.75
N LEU A 186 5.43 -13.62 -26.10
CA LEU A 186 6.55 -13.39 -25.18
C LEU A 186 6.34 -14.00 -23.77
N GLY A 187 5.20 -14.64 -23.49
CA GLY A 187 4.92 -15.30 -22.21
C GLY A 187 5.14 -14.37 -21.01
N VAL A 188 5.89 -14.85 -20.01
CA VAL A 188 6.20 -14.08 -18.77
C VAL A 188 6.94 -12.76 -19.04
N ALA A 189 7.82 -12.75 -20.05
CA ALA A 189 8.55 -11.54 -20.42
C ALA A 189 7.62 -10.44 -20.95
N GLY A 190 6.56 -10.83 -21.68
CA GLY A 190 5.57 -9.91 -22.22
C GLY A 190 4.85 -9.13 -21.10
N VAL A 191 4.41 -9.82 -20.06
CA VAL A 191 3.74 -9.18 -18.91
C VAL A 191 4.70 -8.27 -18.14
N ALA A 192 5.93 -8.71 -17.89
CA ALA A 192 6.91 -7.88 -17.19
C ALA A 192 7.24 -6.61 -18.00
N ILE A 193 7.43 -6.71 -19.31
CA ILE A 193 7.67 -5.56 -20.20
C ILE A 193 6.47 -4.61 -20.20
N ALA A 194 5.24 -5.12 -20.29
CA ALA A 194 4.02 -4.32 -20.22
C ALA A 194 3.96 -3.50 -18.91
N THR A 195 4.29 -4.12 -17.79
CA THR A 195 4.34 -3.46 -16.47
C THR A 195 5.43 -2.39 -16.43
N VAL A 196 6.63 -2.65 -16.98
CA VAL A 196 7.71 -1.65 -17.05
C VAL A 196 7.29 -0.45 -17.90
N ILE A 197 6.75 -0.66 -19.10
CA ILE A 197 6.29 0.43 -19.98
C ILE A 197 5.20 1.26 -19.27
N SER A 198 4.26 0.62 -18.60
CA SER A 198 3.20 1.30 -17.85
C SER A 198 3.75 2.16 -16.72
N ASN A 199 4.76 1.67 -15.99
CA ASN A 199 5.46 2.44 -14.96
C ASN A 199 6.23 3.64 -15.56
N VAL A 200 6.84 3.47 -16.74
CA VAL A 200 7.48 4.58 -17.46
C VAL A 200 6.45 5.65 -17.84
N VAL A 201 5.29 5.25 -18.36
CA VAL A 201 4.23 6.19 -18.79
C VAL A 201 3.66 6.93 -17.59
N SER A 202 3.32 6.25 -16.49
CA SER A 202 2.82 6.91 -15.28
C SER A 202 3.84 7.91 -14.71
N THR A 203 5.12 7.54 -14.71
CA THR A 203 6.23 8.42 -14.29
C THR A 203 6.37 9.62 -15.21
N PHE A 204 6.33 9.42 -16.52
CA PHE A 204 6.37 10.51 -17.48
C PHE A 204 5.23 11.51 -17.25
N LEU A 205 4.01 11.03 -17.04
CA LEU A 205 2.84 11.88 -16.81
C LEU A 205 2.97 12.70 -15.51
N ILE A 206 3.39 12.07 -14.39
CA ILE A 206 3.51 12.79 -13.11
C ILE A 206 4.67 13.78 -13.13
N ILE A 207 5.83 13.41 -13.70
CA ILE A 207 7.00 14.30 -13.80
C ILE A 207 6.70 15.46 -14.77
N SER A 208 6.07 15.19 -15.93
CA SER A 208 5.63 16.23 -16.86
C SER A 208 4.67 17.23 -16.23
N HIS A 209 3.75 16.73 -15.37
CA HIS A 209 2.87 17.60 -14.61
C HIS A 209 3.67 18.53 -13.69
N LEU A 210 4.60 18.01 -12.91
CA LEU A 210 5.44 18.83 -12.02
C LEU A 210 6.38 19.77 -12.78
N TYR A 211 6.89 19.33 -13.93
CA TYR A 211 7.77 20.15 -14.79
C TYR A 211 7.04 21.35 -15.41
N ARG A 212 5.77 21.17 -15.82
CA ARG A 212 4.98 22.24 -16.45
C ARG A 212 4.43 23.27 -15.45
N ARG A 213 4.58 23.05 -14.16
CA ARG A 213 4.16 24.02 -13.13
C ARG A 213 5.10 25.22 -13.09
N ASN A 214 4.56 26.40 -12.74
CA ASN A 214 5.31 27.65 -12.56
C ASN A 214 5.18 28.19 -11.13
N ASP A 215 4.95 27.29 -10.15
CA ASP A 215 4.82 27.64 -8.73
C ASP A 215 5.91 26.93 -7.89
N GLU A 216 5.80 27.02 -6.56
CA GLU A 216 6.72 26.41 -5.62
C GLU A 216 6.84 24.88 -5.73
N PHE A 217 5.88 24.21 -6.36
CA PHE A 217 5.88 22.76 -6.60
C PHE A 217 6.54 22.35 -7.93
N SER A 218 7.06 23.32 -8.69
CA SER A 218 7.69 23.05 -9.97
C SER A 218 8.98 22.24 -9.78
N PHE A 219 9.18 21.25 -10.66
CA PHE A 219 10.42 20.48 -10.76
C PHE A 219 11.19 20.88 -12.02
N ARG A 220 12.51 21.01 -11.91
CA ARG A 220 13.41 21.32 -13.03
C ARG A 220 14.64 20.41 -12.95
N PHE A 221 14.98 19.76 -14.06
CA PHE A 221 16.13 18.85 -14.12
C PHE A 221 17.47 19.57 -13.86
N ASP A 222 17.60 20.82 -14.30
CA ASP A 222 18.80 21.67 -14.10
C ASP A 222 19.01 22.05 -12.63
N ARG A 223 18.00 21.88 -11.78
CA ARG A 223 18.02 22.21 -10.33
C ARG A 223 17.98 20.99 -9.43
N MET A 224 18.27 19.82 -9.98
CA MET A 224 18.34 18.59 -9.16
C MET A 224 19.37 18.74 -8.07
N ARG A 225 18.91 18.60 -6.81
CA ARG A 225 19.75 18.72 -5.62
C ARG A 225 19.13 17.96 -4.46
N ILE A 226 19.95 17.59 -3.50
CA ILE A 226 19.54 16.99 -2.23
C ILE A 226 19.87 17.97 -1.10
N ASP A 227 18.85 18.51 -0.44
CA ASP A 227 18.99 19.21 0.81
C ASP A 227 18.96 18.20 1.95
N THR A 228 20.09 18.04 2.63
CA THR A 228 20.26 17.03 3.69
C THR A 228 19.28 17.22 4.85
N ASN A 229 18.91 18.47 5.18
CA ASN A 229 17.98 18.75 6.28
C ASN A 229 16.54 18.34 5.89
N GLU A 230 16.15 18.60 4.66
CA GLU A 230 14.84 18.21 4.16
C GLU A 230 14.79 16.70 3.94
N LEU A 231 15.87 16.08 3.43
CA LEU A 231 15.97 14.63 3.29
C LEU A 231 15.82 13.91 4.64
N LYS A 232 16.47 14.38 5.69
CA LYS A 232 16.33 13.79 7.04
C LYS A 232 14.88 13.73 7.51
N LYS A 233 14.05 14.74 7.21
CA LYS A 233 12.62 14.75 7.56
C LYS A 233 11.85 13.70 6.77
N VAL A 234 12.14 13.58 5.49
CA VAL A 234 11.53 12.55 4.61
C VAL A 234 11.88 11.15 5.11
N LEU A 235 13.17 10.90 5.39
CA LEU A 235 13.65 9.58 5.82
C LEU A 235 13.16 9.22 7.23
N ALA A 236 13.08 10.17 8.15
CA ALA A 236 12.58 9.92 9.51
C ALA A 236 11.14 9.40 9.53
N ILE A 237 10.33 9.75 8.52
CA ILE A 237 8.96 9.25 8.38
C ILE A 237 8.92 8.05 7.43
N GLY A 238 9.62 8.13 6.31
CA GLY A 238 9.54 7.15 5.23
C GLY A 238 10.20 5.82 5.57
N ILE A 239 11.40 5.81 6.18
CA ILE A 239 12.12 4.56 6.48
C ILE A 239 11.32 3.64 7.42
N PRO A 240 10.83 4.10 8.59
CA PRO A 240 10.04 3.23 9.44
C PRO A 240 8.76 2.72 8.77
N ALA A 241 8.08 3.56 8.00
CA ALA A 241 6.88 3.17 7.27
C ALA A 241 7.17 2.17 6.14
N GLY A 242 8.26 2.35 5.41
CA GLY A 242 8.70 1.42 4.36
C GLY A 242 9.09 0.05 4.91
N ILE A 243 9.89 0.02 5.98
CA ILE A 243 10.28 -1.22 6.67
C ILE A 243 9.04 -1.95 7.19
N GLN A 244 8.09 -1.23 7.81
CA GLN A 244 6.81 -1.80 8.24
C GLN A 244 6.06 -2.47 7.08
N GLY A 245 5.95 -1.80 5.94
CA GLY A 245 5.27 -2.35 4.75
C GLY A 245 5.95 -3.61 4.21
N ALA A 246 7.29 -3.62 4.14
CA ALA A 246 8.06 -4.80 3.72
C ALA A 246 7.88 -5.99 4.68
N ILE A 247 7.96 -5.74 5.99
CA ILE A 247 7.81 -6.80 7.02
C ILE A 247 6.36 -7.33 7.05
N PHE A 248 5.37 -6.49 6.78
CA PHE A 248 3.97 -6.91 6.69
C PHE A 248 3.78 -7.95 5.56
N SER A 249 4.45 -7.78 4.41
CA SER A 249 4.42 -8.78 3.33
C SER A 249 4.98 -10.13 3.77
N VAL A 250 6.04 -10.14 4.59
CA VAL A 250 6.61 -11.38 5.15
C VAL A 250 5.64 -12.07 6.10
N SER A 251 4.88 -11.30 6.91
CA SER A 251 3.87 -11.85 7.83
C SER A 251 2.80 -12.68 7.11
N ASN A 252 2.37 -12.23 5.93
CA ASN A 252 1.36 -12.94 5.15
C ASN A 252 1.84 -14.32 4.67
N VAL A 253 3.14 -14.50 4.44
CA VAL A 253 3.72 -15.81 4.08
C VAL A 253 3.55 -16.83 5.21
N PHE A 254 3.69 -16.42 6.47
CA PHE A 254 3.49 -17.31 7.62
C PHE A 254 2.03 -17.74 7.77
N ILE A 255 1.08 -16.83 7.57
CA ILE A 255 -0.35 -17.18 7.59
C ILE A 255 -0.68 -18.13 6.43
N GLN A 256 -0.14 -17.88 5.24
CA GLN A 256 -0.32 -18.77 4.08
C GLN A 256 0.19 -20.18 4.37
N SER A 257 1.30 -20.33 5.06
CA SER A 257 1.80 -21.64 5.51
C SER A 257 0.80 -22.38 6.39
N GLY A 258 0.10 -21.66 7.29
CA GLY A 258 -1.00 -22.21 8.08
C GLY A 258 -2.19 -22.64 7.23
N ILE A 259 -2.59 -21.85 6.22
CA ILE A 259 -3.68 -22.18 5.30
C ILE A 259 -3.36 -23.45 4.50
N ASN A 260 -2.11 -23.61 4.07
CA ASN A 260 -1.67 -24.76 3.27
C ASN A 260 -1.84 -26.10 4.01
N MET A 261 -1.89 -26.11 5.35
CA MET A 261 -2.14 -27.32 6.14
C MET A 261 -3.56 -27.89 5.94
N PHE A 262 -4.53 -27.10 5.48
CA PHE A 262 -5.91 -27.51 5.26
C PHE A 262 -6.19 -28.01 3.83
N GLY A 263 -5.15 -28.04 2.97
CA GLY A 263 -5.24 -28.59 1.62
C GLY A 263 -5.73 -27.60 0.54
N GLU A 264 -5.86 -28.11 -0.66
CA GLU A 264 -6.10 -27.29 -1.87
C GLU A 264 -7.39 -26.49 -1.83
N SER A 265 -8.48 -27.07 -1.29
CA SER A 265 -9.76 -26.36 -1.17
C SER A 265 -9.68 -25.15 -0.24
N ALA A 266 -8.90 -25.24 0.85
CA ALA A 266 -8.70 -24.14 1.76
C ALA A 266 -7.83 -23.03 1.12
N ILE A 267 -6.79 -23.40 0.37
CA ILE A 267 -5.95 -22.46 -0.38
C ILE A 267 -6.81 -21.70 -1.40
N ALA A 268 -7.60 -22.41 -2.19
CA ALA A 268 -8.47 -21.81 -3.21
C ALA A 268 -9.55 -20.91 -2.58
N GLY A 269 -10.25 -21.39 -1.54
CA GLY A 269 -11.27 -20.63 -0.82
C GLY A 269 -10.71 -19.39 -0.13
N SER A 270 -9.54 -19.52 0.50
CA SER A 270 -8.83 -18.40 1.09
C SER A 270 -8.44 -17.35 0.05
N SER A 271 -7.97 -17.77 -1.11
CA SER A 271 -7.53 -16.87 -2.19
C SER A 271 -8.69 -16.09 -2.79
N LEU A 272 -9.87 -16.72 -2.94
CA LEU A 272 -11.05 -16.00 -3.42
C LEU A 272 -11.54 -14.95 -2.40
N ALA A 273 -11.58 -15.28 -1.10
CA ALA A 273 -12.00 -14.36 -0.05
C ALA A 273 -11.06 -13.15 0.07
N LEU A 274 -9.77 -13.37 -0.13
CA LEU A 274 -8.73 -12.32 -0.09
C LEU A 274 -8.99 -11.19 -1.10
N ASN A 275 -9.65 -11.47 -2.24
CA ASN A 275 -10.01 -10.41 -3.19
C ASN A 275 -11.02 -9.43 -2.58
N PHE A 276 -11.98 -9.91 -1.81
CA PHE A 276 -12.96 -9.06 -1.12
C PHE A 276 -12.33 -8.27 0.02
N GLU A 277 -11.41 -8.90 0.77
CA GLU A 277 -10.63 -8.23 1.82
C GLU A 277 -9.79 -7.06 1.25
N TYR A 278 -9.18 -7.21 0.08
CA TYR A 278 -8.44 -6.10 -0.55
C TYR A 278 -9.35 -4.91 -0.87
N PHE A 279 -10.56 -5.14 -1.39
CA PHE A 279 -11.49 -4.04 -1.68
C PHE A 279 -11.91 -3.29 -0.41
N THR A 280 -12.17 -4.00 0.68
CA THR A 280 -12.56 -3.39 1.95
C THR A 280 -11.37 -2.68 2.62
N TYR A 281 -10.20 -3.31 2.65
CA TYR A 281 -8.98 -2.73 3.21
C TYR A 281 -8.54 -1.45 2.48
N ASP A 282 -8.67 -1.40 1.16
CA ASP A 282 -8.29 -0.24 0.35
C ASP A 282 -9.08 1.03 0.72
N ILE A 283 -10.32 0.86 1.19
CA ILE A 283 -11.12 1.99 1.71
C ILE A 283 -10.50 2.52 3.01
N ALA A 284 -10.21 1.65 3.98
CA ALA A 284 -9.54 2.06 5.22
C ALA A 284 -8.19 2.72 4.93
N GLY A 285 -7.39 2.16 4.03
CA GLY A 285 -6.12 2.69 3.55
C GLY A 285 -6.23 4.08 2.91
N ALA A 286 -7.29 4.34 2.15
CA ALA A 286 -7.53 5.65 1.54
C ALA A 286 -7.78 6.74 2.59
N PHE A 287 -8.59 6.44 3.63
CA PHE A 287 -8.79 7.37 4.74
C PHE A 287 -7.55 7.54 5.62
N ALA A 288 -6.73 6.50 5.76
CA ALA A 288 -5.43 6.59 6.42
C ALA A 288 -4.47 7.52 5.65
N GLN A 289 -4.43 7.44 4.30
CA GLN A 289 -3.65 8.37 3.48
C GLN A 289 -4.18 9.82 3.55
N ALA A 290 -5.50 10.02 3.63
CA ALA A 290 -6.08 11.32 3.89
C ALA A 290 -5.67 11.82 5.28
N ALA A 291 -5.73 10.98 6.30
CA ALA A 291 -5.35 11.32 7.67
C ALA A 291 -3.90 11.83 7.77
N VAL A 292 -2.93 11.16 7.14
CA VAL A 292 -1.53 11.63 7.17
C VAL A 292 -1.39 12.99 6.50
N THR A 293 -1.99 13.20 5.33
CA THR A 293 -1.84 14.45 4.57
C THR A 293 -2.48 15.64 5.27
N PHE A 294 -3.75 15.49 5.69
CA PHE A 294 -4.49 16.55 6.38
C PHE A 294 -3.89 16.85 7.76
N THR A 295 -3.49 15.82 8.52
CA THR A 295 -2.84 16.03 9.82
C THR A 295 -1.51 16.76 9.64
N SER A 296 -0.69 16.37 8.66
CA SER A 296 0.61 17.03 8.43
C SER A 296 0.45 18.52 8.12
N GLN A 297 -0.49 18.90 7.24
CA GLN A 297 -0.73 20.31 6.94
C GLN A 297 -1.24 21.08 8.16
N ASN A 298 -2.21 20.54 8.89
CA ASN A 298 -2.79 21.20 10.04
C ASN A 298 -1.83 21.26 11.24
N PHE A 299 -0.98 20.24 11.41
CA PHE A 299 0.10 20.26 12.40
C PHE A 299 1.16 21.30 12.06
N GLY A 300 1.58 21.39 10.79
CA GLY A 300 2.47 22.44 10.30
C GLY A 300 1.92 23.84 10.53
N ALA A 301 0.61 24.02 10.41
CA ALA A 301 -0.10 25.29 10.68
C ALA A 301 -0.35 25.54 12.19
N GLY A 302 0.02 24.64 13.09
CA GLY A 302 -0.21 24.76 14.53
C GLY A 302 -1.67 24.47 14.98
N ASN A 303 -2.52 23.95 14.12
CA ASN A 303 -3.94 23.74 14.40
C ASN A 303 -4.22 22.36 15.02
N MET A 304 -3.88 22.17 16.29
CA MET A 304 -4.04 20.90 17.01
C MET A 304 -5.51 20.48 17.15
N LYS A 305 -6.44 21.42 17.32
CA LYS A 305 -7.88 21.11 17.41
C LYS A 305 -8.37 20.44 16.13
N ARG A 306 -7.88 20.93 15.00
CA ARG A 306 -8.23 20.41 13.69
C ARG A 306 -7.57 19.05 13.42
N CYS A 307 -6.34 18.80 13.89
CA CYS A 307 -5.68 17.48 13.84
C CYS A 307 -6.50 16.40 14.55
N LYS A 308 -7.01 16.69 15.76
CA LYS A 308 -7.90 15.78 16.50
C LYS A 308 -9.21 15.50 15.77
N LYS A 309 -9.80 16.53 15.15
CA LYS A 309 -11.04 16.36 14.37
C LYS A 309 -10.81 15.52 13.12
N ILE A 310 -9.65 15.66 12.46
CA ILE A 310 -9.25 14.83 11.32
C ILE A 310 -9.16 13.36 11.74
N PHE A 311 -8.52 13.07 12.87
CA PHE A 311 -8.43 11.71 13.39
C PHE A 311 -9.80 11.04 13.54
N TRP A 312 -10.73 11.70 14.26
CA TRP A 312 -12.05 11.14 14.51
C TRP A 312 -12.89 10.99 13.23
N LEU A 313 -12.80 11.96 12.31
CA LEU A 313 -13.53 11.88 11.04
C LEU A 313 -12.96 10.80 10.11
N CYS A 314 -11.63 10.70 10.00
CA CYS A 314 -11.00 9.63 9.21
C CYS A 314 -11.27 8.25 9.81
N LEU A 315 -11.28 8.13 11.13
CA LEU A 315 -11.63 6.88 11.82
C LEU A 315 -13.08 6.51 11.55
N LEU A 316 -14.02 7.45 11.74
CA LEU A 316 -15.44 7.22 11.51
C LEU A 316 -15.73 6.82 10.05
N PHE A 317 -15.16 7.54 9.10
CA PHE A 317 -15.39 7.24 7.68
C PHE A 317 -14.63 6.00 7.23
N GLY A 318 -13.36 5.83 7.64
CA GLY A 318 -12.57 4.66 7.32
C GLY A 318 -13.21 3.39 7.84
N PHE A 319 -13.58 3.36 9.12
CA PHE A 319 -14.32 2.25 9.72
C PHE A 319 -15.69 2.07 9.07
N GLY A 320 -16.51 3.13 9.00
CA GLY A 320 -17.89 3.04 8.56
C GLY A 320 -18.04 2.61 7.11
N PHE A 321 -17.29 3.20 6.18
CA PHE A 321 -17.37 2.79 4.76
C PHE A 321 -16.80 1.41 4.51
N THR A 322 -15.74 1.02 5.23
CA THR A 322 -15.19 -0.35 5.16
C THR A 322 -16.23 -1.35 5.64
N GLU A 323 -16.86 -1.13 6.81
CA GLU A 323 -17.88 -2.04 7.34
C GLU A 323 -19.14 -2.08 6.47
N ILE A 324 -19.58 -0.97 5.89
CA ILE A 324 -20.71 -0.98 4.95
C ILE A 324 -20.41 -1.92 3.77
N LEU A 325 -19.22 -1.83 3.18
CA LEU A 325 -18.85 -2.72 2.08
C LEU A 325 -18.68 -4.17 2.55
N SER A 326 -18.10 -4.39 3.71
CA SER A 326 -17.96 -5.71 4.33
C SER A 326 -19.33 -6.36 4.55
N VAL A 327 -20.29 -5.64 5.12
CA VAL A 327 -21.66 -6.12 5.32
C VAL A 327 -22.32 -6.49 3.98
N ILE A 328 -22.10 -5.69 2.91
CA ILE A 328 -22.60 -6.03 1.58
C ILE A 328 -22.02 -7.37 1.11
N PHE A 329 -20.72 -7.60 1.26
CA PHE A 329 -20.10 -8.85 0.87
C PHE A 329 -20.59 -10.06 1.69
N ILE A 330 -20.80 -9.89 2.99
CA ILE A 330 -21.28 -10.95 3.88
C ILE A 330 -22.77 -11.28 3.63
N VAL A 331 -23.64 -10.28 3.51
CA VAL A 331 -25.08 -10.51 3.29
C VAL A 331 -25.35 -11.25 1.96
N TRP A 332 -24.51 -11.03 0.96
CA TRP A 332 -24.60 -11.70 -0.35
C TRP A 332 -23.41 -12.61 -0.63
N GLU A 333 -22.82 -13.23 0.41
CA GLU A 333 -21.61 -14.05 0.28
C GLU A 333 -21.76 -15.20 -0.69
N ASP A 334 -22.91 -15.92 -0.66
CA ASP A 334 -23.19 -17.01 -1.62
C ASP A 334 -23.15 -16.53 -3.07
N PHE A 335 -23.72 -15.36 -3.35
CA PHE A 335 -23.66 -14.76 -4.68
C PHE A 335 -22.21 -14.41 -5.08
N PHE A 336 -21.48 -13.72 -4.22
CA PHE A 336 -20.11 -13.30 -4.53
C PHE A 336 -19.16 -14.48 -4.65
N VAL A 337 -19.29 -15.50 -3.79
CA VAL A 337 -18.48 -16.71 -3.85
C VAL A 337 -18.80 -17.52 -5.11
N SER A 338 -20.08 -17.60 -5.53
CA SER A 338 -20.50 -18.31 -6.74
C SER A 338 -19.90 -17.75 -8.04
N ILE A 339 -19.49 -16.47 -8.05
CA ILE A 339 -18.78 -15.87 -9.19
C ILE A 339 -17.42 -16.54 -9.43
N TYR A 340 -16.76 -17.02 -8.36
CA TYR A 340 -15.40 -17.54 -8.43
C TYR A 340 -15.35 -19.06 -8.46
N THR A 341 -16.31 -19.75 -7.85
CA THR A 341 -16.26 -21.22 -7.72
C THR A 341 -17.64 -21.85 -7.70
N THR A 342 -17.72 -23.06 -8.26
CA THR A 342 -18.88 -23.97 -8.16
C THR A 342 -18.62 -25.11 -7.17
N SER A 343 -17.39 -25.22 -6.62
CA SER A 343 -17.01 -26.25 -5.66
C SER A 343 -17.50 -25.88 -4.26
N ALA A 344 -18.40 -26.71 -3.68
CA ALA A 344 -18.90 -26.50 -2.33
C ALA A 344 -17.79 -26.49 -1.25
N ALA A 345 -16.77 -27.33 -1.43
CA ALA A 345 -15.64 -27.37 -0.50
C ALA A 345 -14.81 -26.08 -0.52
N VAL A 346 -14.55 -25.51 -1.70
CA VAL A 346 -13.84 -24.23 -1.85
C VAL A 346 -14.69 -23.08 -1.30
N ALA A 347 -15.99 -23.08 -1.62
CA ALA A 347 -16.93 -22.08 -1.12
C ALA A 347 -16.99 -22.04 0.42
N ALA A 348 -17.05 -23.21 1.06
CA ALA A 348 -17.09 -23.28 2.54
C ALA A 348 -15.89 -22.59 3.21
N TYR A 349 -14.67 -22.84 2.70
CA TYR A 349 -13.47 -22.16 3.24
C TYR A 349 -13.46 -20.65 2.92
N GLY A 350 -13.95 -20.26 1.75
CA GLY A 350 -14.10 -18.85 1.38
C GLY A 350 -15.04 -18.11 2.32
N ILE A 351 -16.23 -18.68 2.57
CA ILE A 351 -17.24 -18.13 3.47
C ILE A 351 -16.70 -18.01 4.90
N ILE A 352 -16.08 -19.07 5.45
CA ILE A 352 -15.47 -19.01 6.78
C ILE A 352 -14.48 -17.84 6.87
N ARG A 353 -13.65 -17.64 5.84
CA ARG A 353 -12.70 -16.52 5.85
C ARG A 353 -13.40 -15.16 5.76
N MET A 354 -14.42 -15.03 4.90
CA MET A 354 -15.23 -13.81 4.81
C MET A 354 -15.88 -13.47 6.15
N ASP A 355 -16.52 -14.44 6.80
CA ASP A 355 -17.19 -14.26 8.09
C ASP A 355 -16.23 -13.87 9.22
N ARG A 356 -15.02 -14.43 9.24
CA ARG A 356 -14.05 -14.20 10.33
C ARG A 356 -13.17 -12.98 10.10
N VAL A 357 -12.85 -12.67 8.87
CA VAL A 357 -11.88 -11.62 8.52
C VAL A 357 -12.60 -10.42 7.91
N CYS A 358 -13.28 -10.61 6.77
CA CYS A 358 -13.91 -9.51 6.05
C CYS A 358 -15.01 -8.82 6.90
N ALA A 359 -15.79 -9.58 7.69
CA ALA A 359 -16.84 -9.05 8.55
C ALA A 359 -16.38 -7.99 9.59
N LEU A 360 -15.10 -7.96 9.92
CA LEU A 360 -14.52 -7.05 10.92
C LEU A 360 -13.34 -6.24 10.35
N GLU A 361 -13.22 -6.16 9.02
CA GLU A 361 -12.12 -5.49 8.33
C GLU A 361 -12.03 -3.99 8.69
N GLY A 362 -13.14 -3.35 9.05
CA GLY A 362 -13.15 -1.96 9.52
C GLY A 362 -12.27 -1.71 10.76
N LEU A 363 -11.99 -2.74 11.57
CA LEU A 363 -11.05 -2.62 12.68
C LEU A 363 -9.65 -2.21 12.22
N THR A 364 -9.27 -2.49 10.97
CA THR A 364 -8.00 -2.05 10.39
C THR A 364 -7.87 -0.53 10.38
N ALA A 365 -8.96 0.20 10.20
CA ALA A 365 -8.97 1.66 10.26
C ALA A 365 -8.51 2.20 11.63
N THR A 366 -8.68 1.43 12.71
CA THR A 366 -8.29 1.86 14.06
C THR A 366 -6.79 2.11 14.17
N TYR A 367 -5.96 1.19 13.70
CA TYR A 367 -4.51 1.36 13.75
C TYR A 367 -3.95 2.10 12.54
N GLU A 368 -4.55 1.97 11.35
CA GLU A 368 -4.09 2.66 10.15
C GLU A 368 -4.27 4.18 10.25
N VAL A 369 -5.45 4.65 10.67
CA VAL A 369 -5.72 6.09 10.83
C VAL A 369 -4.89 6.68 11.96
N ALA A 370 -4.79 5.99 13.12
CA ALA A 370 -4.01 6.48 14.26
C ALA A 370 -2.50 6.56 13.91
N SER A 371 -1.96 5.51 13.26
CA SER A 371 -0.59 5.48 12.74
C SER A 371 -0.34 6.63 11.76
N SER A 372 -1.26 6.86 10.84
CA SER A 372 -1.18 7.92 9.83
C SER A 372 -1.20 9.32 10.45
N CYS A 373 -2.05 9.55 11.47
CA CYS A 373 -2.05 10.81 12.21
C CYS A 373 -0.74 11.03 12.99
N LEU A 374 -0.18 9.99 13.61
CA LEU A 374 1.14 10.07 14.26
C LEU A 374 2.24 10.42 13.26
N ARG A 375 2.27 9.77 12.10
CA ARG A 375 3.20 10.11 11.00
C ARG A 375 3.00 11.54 10.52
N GLY A 376 1.75 12.01 10.46
CA GLY A 376 1.42 13.37 10.11
C GLY A 376 1.99 14.42 11.07
N THR A 377 2.27 14.05 12.32
CA THR A 377 2.97 14.90 13.31
C THR A 377 4.49 14.70 13.33
N GLY A 378 5.02 13.89 12.41
CA GLY A 378 6.45 13.56 12.32
C GLY A 378 6.90 12.35 13.14
N LYS A 379 5.98 11.62 13.80
CA LYS A 379 6.25 10.42 14.57
C LYS A 379 5.95 9.18 13.73
N SER A 380 6.97 8.47 13.27
CA SER A 380 6.81 7.28 12.43
C SER A 380 7.38 6.00 13.03
N LEU A 381 8.41 6.10 13.87
CA LEU A 381 9.06 4.93 14.45
C LEU A 381 8.09 4.18 15.38
N GLU A 382 7.47 4.89 16.33
CA GLU A 382 6.58 4.29 17.31
C GLU A 382 5.40 3.55 16.67
N PRO A 383 4.61 4.16 15.74
CA PRO A 383 3.53 3.43 15.07
C PRO A 383 4.03 2.26 14.23
N SER A 384 5.20 2.37 13.59
CA SER A 384 5.75 1.25 12.81
C SER A 384 6.14 0.07 13.70
N VAL A 385 6.76 0.31 14.85
CA VAL A 385 7.10 -0.74 15.82
C VAL A 385 5.83 -1.41 16.35
N ILE A 386 4.82 -0.62 16.75
CA ILE A 386 3.54 -1.16 17.26
C ILE A 386 2.86 -2.04 16.20
N THR A 387 2.81 -1.58 14.96
CA THR A 387 2.21 -2.38 13.87
C THR A 387 3.00 -3.66 13.64
N ILE A 388 4.33 -3.63 13.62
CA ILE A 388 5.15 -4.85 13.46
C ILE A 388 4.90 -5.81 14.63
N LEU A 389 4.91 -5.33 15.87
CA LEU A 389 4.65 -6.17 17.04
C LEU A 389 3.23 -6.76 17.01
N GLY A 390 2.23 -5.98 16.65
CA GLY A 390 0.82 -6.39 16.66
C GLY A 390 0.42 -7.25 15.47
N THR A 391 0.95 -7.00 14.27
CA THR A 391 0.55 -7.75 13.06
C THR A 391 1.53 -8.85 12.66
N VAL A 392 2.78 -8.80 13.07
CA VAL A 392 3.77 -9.81 12.71
C VAL A 392 4.08 -10.69 13.92
N VAL A 393 4.64 -10.11 14.98
CA VAL A 393 5.08 -10.88 16.15
C VAL A 393 3.88 -11.55 16.84
N PHE A 394 2.77 -10.82 17.03
CA PHE A 394 1.55 -11.38 17.61
C PHE A 394 1.01 -12.56 16.80
N ARG A 395 0.99 -12.44 15.45
CA ARG A 395 0.52 -13.52 14.57
C ARG A 395 1.43 -14.74 14.63
N LEU A 396 2.74 -14.55 14.72
CA LEU A 396 3.69 -15.67 14.90
C LEU A 396 3.48 -16.37 16.25
N ILE A 397 3.28 -15.61 17.33
CA ILE A 397 2.97 -16.18 18.65
C ILE A 397 1.65 -16.95 18.59
N TRP A 398 0.61 -16.40 17.96
CA TRP A 398 -0.68 -17.08 17.79
C TRP A 398 -0.52 -18.41 17.03
N LEU A 399 0.20 -18.42 15.93
CA LEU A 399 0.43 -19.62 15.11
C LEU A 399 1.20 -20.71 15.86
N THR A 400 2.14 -20.33 16.72
CA THR A 400 2.97 -21.26 17.48
C THR A 400 2.37 -21.72 18.79
N THR A 401 1.32 -21.03 19.31
CA THR A 401 0.67 -21.32 20.59
C THR A 401 -0.79 -21.71 20.39
N ILE A 402 -1.68 -20.72 20.27
CA ILE A 402 -3.13 -20.91 20.25
C ILE A 402 -3.58 -21.79 19.08
N PHE A 403 -3.05 -21.54 17.87
CA PHE A 403 -3.38 -22.35 16.71
C PHE A 403 -2.93 -23.81 16.84
N ARG A 404 -1.82 -24.08 17.52
CA ARG A 404 -1.39 -25.46 17.79
C ARG A 404 -2.29 -26.19 18.80
N MET A 405 -2.94 -25.45 19.71
CA MET A 405 -3.91 -26.03 20.67
C MET A 405 -5.25 -26.32 20.00
N PHE A 406 -5.65 -25.52 19.04
CA PHE A 406 -6.94 -25.59 18.35
C PHE A 406 -6.70 -25.48 16.83
N THR A 407 -6.28 -26.60 16.20
CA THR A 407 -5.90 -26.65 14.78
C THR A 407 -7.15 -26.69 13.89
N THR A 408 -7.90 -25.58 13.84
CA THR A 408 -9.07 -25.41 12.96
C THR A 408 -8.85 -24.19 12.06
N TYR A 409 -9.48 -24.19 10.87
CA TYR A 409 -9.38 -23.07 9.93
C TYR A 409 -9.95 -21.77 10.52
N ASP A 410 -11.07 -21.87 11.26
CA ASP A 410 -11.65 -20.74 12.00
C ASP A 410 -10.65 -20.10 12.97
N MET A 411 -9.95 -20.94 13.76
CA MET A 411 -8.96 -20.44 14.73
C MET A 411 -7.77 -19.79 14.05
N LEU A 412 -7.39 -20.28 12.86
CA LEU A 412 -6.37 -19.64 12.03
C LEU A 412 -6.84 -18.25 11.57
N MET A 413 -8.09 -18.11 11.10
CA MET A 413 -8.63 -16.83 10.63
C MET A 413 -8.83 -15.83 11.77
N ASN A 414 -9.19 -16.27 12.96
CA ASN A 414 -9.37 -15.40 14.13
C ASN A 414 -8.11 -14.60 14.53
N VAL A 415 -6.91 -15.04 14.08
CA VAL A 415 -5.66 -14.30 14.31
C VAL A 415 -5.69 -12.88 13.75
N TYR A 416 -6.40 -12.68 12.64
CA TYR A 416 -6.50 -11.35 12.02
C TYR A 416 -7.17 -10.37 12.96
N VAL A 417 -8.37 -10.71 13.42
CA VAL A 417 -9.18 -9.86 14.31
C VAL A 417 -8.47 -9.62 15.66
N ALA A 418 -7.92 -10.68 16.27
CA ALA A 418 -7.17 -10.56 17.50
C ALA A 418 -5.96 -9.63 17.37
N SER A 419 -5.21 -9.75 16.25
CA SER A 419 -4.07 -8.88 15.95
C SER A 419 -4.48 -7.43 15.71
N TRP A 420 -5.60 -7.18 15.03
CA TRP A 420 -6.12 -5.83 14.78
C TRP A 420 -6.57 -5.14 16.06
N LEU A 421 -7.28 -5.84 16.93
CA LEU A 421 -7.71 -5.32 18.24
C LEU A 421 -6.49 -4.97 19.11
N PHE A 422 -5.51 -5.86 19.20
CA PHE A 422 -4.29 -5.61 19.96
C PHE A 422 -3.52 -4.39 19.41
N THR A 423 -3.35 -4.34 18.08
CA THR A 423 -2.64 -3.24 17.42
C THR A 423 -3.39 -1.92 17.56
N GLY A 424 -4.72 -1.93 17.35
CA GLY A 424 -5.57 -0.75 17.45
C GLY A 424 -5.59 -0.16 18.86
N CYS A 425 -5.79 -1.00 19.89
CA CYS A 425 -5.74 -0.54 21.28
C CYS A 425 -4.37 0.06 21.63
N SER A 426 -3.28 -0.63 21.29
CA SER A 426 -1.92 -0.14 21.53
C SER A 426 -1.66 1.19 20.81
N MET A 427 -2.12 1.30 19.57
CA MET A 427 -1.96 2.50 18.76
C MET A 427 -2.75 3.69 19.33
N PHE A 428 -3.97 3.47 19.80
CA PHE A 428 -4.77 4.51 20.45
C PHE A 428 -4.09 5.05 21.71
N VAL A 429 -3.55 4.17 22.55
CA VAL A 429 -2.81 4.57 23.75
C VAL A 429 -1.68 5.53 23.36
N VAL A 430 -0.84 5.15 22.41
CA VAL A 430 0.28 5.99 21.96
C VAL A 430 -0.20 7.28 21.30
N TYR A 431 -1.25 7.23 20.48
CA TYR A 431 -1.84 8.41 19.85
C TYR A 431 -2.31 9.42 20.89
N PHE A 432 -3.08 9.01 21.89
CA PHE A 432 -3.62 9.93 22.90
C PHE A 432 -2.53 10.51 23.79
N PHE A 433 -1.53 9.71 24.20
CA PHE A 433 -0.38 10.24 24.95
C PHE A 433 0.41 11.26 24.15
N HIS A 434 0.68 10.97 22.87
CA HIS A 434 1.40 11.90 21.98
C HIS A 434 0.61 13.19 21.80
N MET A 435 -0.69 13.12 21.49
CA MET A 435 -1.52 14.31 21.27
C MET A 435 -1.66 15.17 22.53
N ARG A 436 -1.78 14.57 23.71
CA ARG A 436 -1.75 15.32 24.98
C ARG A 436 -0.42 16.05 25.21
N LYS A 437 0.70 15.42 24.86
CA LYS A 437 2.03 16.08 24.94
C LYS A 437 2.12 17.25 23.97
N MET A 438 1.63 17.10 22.74
CA MET A 438 1.63 18.17 21.73
C MET A 438 0.73 19.34 22.15
N ASP A 439 -0.48 19.08 22.70
CA ASP A 439 -1.33 20.15 23.22
C ASP A 439 -0.61 21.02 24.24
N LYS A 440 0.10 20.42 25.20
CA LYS A 440 0.85 21.17 26.21
C LYS A 440 1.97 22.03 25.57
N LEU A 441 2.67 21.48 24.57
CA LEU A 441 3.73 22.20 23.87
C LEU A 441 3.21 23.38 23.03
N PHE A 442 2.04 23.24 22.40
CA PHE A 442 1.43 24.32 21.62
C PHE A 442 0.69 25.34 22.48
N ALA A 443 0.22 24.97 23.66
CA ALA A 443 -0.38 25.90 24.63
C ALA A 443 0.68 26.76 25.33
N ALA A 444 1.93 26.31 25.39
CA ALA A 444 3.06 27.04 26.00
C ALA A 444 3.77 27.99 25.02
N ARG A 445 3.39 28.00 23.75
CA ARG A 445 3.87 28.92 22.71
C ARG A 445 2.88 30.04 22.49
#